data_1a137cb3009d270f3b1743cd5d9a39fd
#
_entry.id   1a137cb3009d270f3b1743cd5d9a39fd
#
_cell.length_a   1.000
_cell.length_b   1.000
_cell.length_c   1.000
_cell.angle_alpha   90.00
_cell.angle_beta   90.00
_cell.angle_gamma   90.00
#
_symmetry.space_group_name_H-M   'P 1'
#
loop_
_entity.id
_entity.type
_entity.pdbx_description
1 polymer ?
#
loop_
_entity_poly.entity_id
_entity_poly.type
_entity_poly.pdbx_seq_one_letter_code
_entity_poly.pdbx_strand_id
1 'polypeptide(L)'
;MSVTDRLAELARDTGAEERRETGATEYSRDGAVFAAETDETVELRLGAEIAEAARRTPDTQASARGEEWVRFAPREWDPHATDRLEAWFRVAWRAAADSER
;
A
#
# COMPACT_ATOMS: atom_id res chain seq x y z
N MET A 1 9.53 -14.58 4.88
CA MET A 1 9.75 -13.22 4.30
C MET A 1 8.84 -12.22 5.01
N SER A 2 9.38 -11.10 5.41
CA SER A 2 8.59 -10.07 6.08
C SER A 2 7.86 -9.19 5.07
N VAL A 3 6.81 -8.50 5.53
CA VAL A 3 6.10 -7.55 4.69
C VAL A 3 7.04 -6.42 4.23
N THR A 4 7.96 -6.00 5.09
CA THR A 4 8.95 -4.97 4.77
C THR A 4 9.81 -5.38 3.59
N ASP A 5 10.29 -6.64 3.59
CA ASP A 5 11.10 -7.17 2.50
C ASP A 5 10.32 -7.23 1.19
N ARG A 6 9.05 -7.65 1.27
CA ARG A 6 8.19 -7.74 0.09
C ARG A 6 7.92 -6.36 -0.50
N LEU A 7 7.66 -5.37 0.35
CA LEU A 7 7.45 -4.00 -0.12
C LEU A 7 8.70 -3.43 -0.78
N ALA A 8 9.87 -3.73 -0.24
CA ALA A 8 11.14 -3.30 -0.85
C ALA A 8 11.32 -3.90 -2.24
N GLU A 9 10.95 -5.18 -2.42
CA GLU A 9 10.99 -5.81 -3.74
C GLU A 9 10.03 -5.15 -4.71
N LEU A 10 8.80 -4.88 -4.28
CA LEU A 10 7.79 -4.22 -5.11
C LEU A 10 8.22 -2.80 -5.49
N ALA A 11 8.86 -2.10 -4.56
CA ALA A 11 9.39 -0.77 -4.85
C ALA A 11 10.46 -0.82 -5.93
N ARG A 12 11.36 -1.81 -5.87
CA ARG A 12 12.41 -1.99 -6.89
C ARG A 12 11.79 -2.35 -8.24
N ASP A 13 10.79 -3.23 -8.25
CA ASP A 13 10.14 -3.68 -9.49
C ASP A 13 9.38 -2.55 -10.20
N THR A 14 8.78 -1.65 -9.43
CA THR A 14 7.97 -0.56 -9.98
C THR A 14 8.77 0.72 -10.19
N GLY A 15 9.90 0.88 -9.49
CA GLY A 15 10.66 2.13 -9.48
C GLY A 15 10.14 3.13 -8.45
N ALA A 16 9.32 2.68 -7.50
CA ALA A 16 8.82 3.54 -6.44
C ALA A 16 9.95 4.03 -5.54
N GLU A 17 9.83 5.27 -5.09
CA GLU A 17 10.77 5.84 -4.14
C GLU A 17 10.39 5.40 -2.72
N GLU A 18 11.39 4.99 -1.96
CA GLU A 18 11.20 4.56 -0.58
C GLU A 18 11.78 5.61 0.35
N ARG A 19 11.01 6.03 1.35
CA ARG A 19 11.47 6.97 2.36
C ARG A 19 11.19 6.39 3.74
N ARG A 20 12.26 6.15 4.48
CA ARG A 20 12.15 5.66 5.86
C ARG A 20 12.13 6.80 6.84
N GLU A 21 11.14 6.77 7.73
CA GLU A 21 11.05 7.71 8.84
C GLU A 21 10.88 6.91 10.12
N THR A 22 10.97 7.58 11.27
CA THR A 22 10.81 6.90 12.55
C THR A 22 9.45 6.22 12.63
N GLY A 23 9.46 4.89 12.70
CA GLY A 23 8.24 4.09 12.83
C GLY A 23 7.44 3.84 11.55
N ALA A 24 7.87 4.39 10.41
CA ALA A 24 7.12 4.21 9.18
C ALA A 24 8.02 4.25 7.95
N THR A 25 7.59 3.56 6.89
CA THR A 25 8.24 3.64 5.58
C THR A 25 7.18 4.05 4.56
N GLU A 26 7.45 5.10 3.80
CA GLU A 26 6.54 5.58 2.78
C GLU A 26 7.07 5.28 1.39
N TYR A 27 6.16 4.99 0.47
CA TYR A 27 6.47 4.71 -0.93
C TYR A 27 5.76 5.74 -1.78
N SER A 28 6.50 6.34 -2.71
CA SER A 28 5.95 7.40 -3.55
C SER A 28 6.32 7.23 -5.02
N ARG A 29 5.55 7.90 -5.85
CA ARG A 29 5.80 8.00 -7.29
C ARG A 29 5.79 9.49 -7.64
N ASP A 30 6.95 9.99 -8.10
CA ASP A 30 7.12 11.41 -8.47
C ASP A 30 6.61 12.37 -7.39
N GLY A 31 6.91 12.05 -6.13
CA GLY A 31 6.53 12.86 -4.99
C GLY A 31 5.16 12.57 -4.39
N ALA A 32 4.33 11.75 -5.05
CA ALA A 32 3.01 11.38 -4.54
C ALA A 32 3.09 10.10 -3.74
N VAL A 33 2.87 10.17 -2.42
CA VAL A 33 2.86 8.99 -1.56
C VAL A 33 1.62 8.15 -1.87
N PHE A 34 1.80 6.86 -2.12
CA PHE A 34 0.70 5.95 -2.44
C PHE A 34 0.63 4.72 -1.54
N ALA A 35 1.67 4.48 -0.74
CA ALA A 35 1.71 3.36 0.20
C ALA A 35 2.56 3.72 1.39
N ALA A 36 2.24 3.14 2.55
CA ALA A 36 3.01 3.33 3.77
C ALA A 36 2.91 2.07 4.62
N GLU A 37 4.00 1.73 5.29
CA GLU A 37 4.04 0.58 6.19
C GLU A 37 4.41 1.05 7.59
N THR A 38 3.63 0.60 8.60
CA THR A 38 3.87 0.89 10.01
C THR A 38 3.56 -0.39 10.78
N ASP A 39 4.56 -0.95 11.47
CA ASP A 39 4.36 -2.16 12.29
C ASP A 39 3.65 -3.29 11.54
N GLU A 40 4.12 -3.61 10.35
CA GLU A 40 3.56 -4.67 9.49
C GLU A 40 2.14 -4.42 9.01
N THR A 41 1.62 -3.21 9.21
CA THR A 41 0.36 -2.76 8.67
C THR A 41 0.64 -1.88 7.46
N VAL A 42 -0.05 -2.11 6.36
CA VAL A 42 0.18 -1.37 5.13
C VAL A 42 -1.03 -0.54 4.76
N GLU A 43 -0.82 0.74 4.49
CA GLU A 43 -1.86 1.62 3.98
C GLU A 43 -1.58 1.87 2.50
N LEU A 44 -2.63 1.83 1.68
CA LEU A 44 -2.51 1.90 0.22
C LEU A 44 -3.55 2.86 -0.32
N ARG A 45 -3.12 3.75 -1.21
CA ARG A 45 -4.01 4.69 -1.87
C ARG A 45 -4.52 4.09 -3.17
N LEU A 46 -5.69 3.50 -3.13
CA LEU A 46 -6.28 2.75 -4.24
C LEU A 46 -7.21 3.58 -5.11
N GLY A 47 -7.58 4.79 -4.67
CA GLY A 47 -8.65 5.57 -5.28
C GLY A 47 -9.98 5.26 -4.59
N ALA A 48 -10.92 6.18 -4.63
CA ALA A 48 -12.16 6.09 -3.85
C ALA A 48 -12.98 4.82 -4.13
N GLU A 49 -13.18 4.47 -5.40
CA GLU A 49 -13.99 3.31 -5.77
C GLU A 49 -13.35 1.99 -5.35
N ILE A 50 -12.06 1.83 -5.64
CA ILE A 50 -11.35 0.59 -5.31
C ILE A 50 -11.18 0.48 -3.80
N ALA A 51 -10.90 1.59 -3.12
CA ALA A 51 -10.78 1.59 -1.67
C ALA A 51 -12.09 1.16 -0.99
N GLU A 52 -13.22 1.64 -1.50
CA GLU A 52 -14.52 1.23 -0.97
C GLU A 52 -14.73 -0.28 -1.12
N ALA A 53 -14.45 -0.82 -2.30
CA ALA A 53 -14.56 -2.26 -2.54
C ALA A 53 -13.59 -3.05 -1.65
N ALA A 54 -12.35 -2.58 -1.51
CA ALA A 54 -11.34 -3.24 -0.71
C ALA A 54 -11.74 -3.32 0.77
N ARG A 55 -12.40 -2.29 1.30
CA ARG A 55 -12.83 -2.28 2.70
C ARG A 55 -13.86 -3.37 3.03
N ARG A 56 -14.45 -3.98 2.02
CA ARG A 56 -15.39 -5.09 2.18
C ARG A 56 -14.70 -6.44 2.23
N THR A 57 -13.38 -6.47 2.02
CA THR A 57 -12.60 -7.72 2.06
C THR A 57 -12.00 -7.93 3.44
N PRO A 58 -11.62 -9.19 3.78
CA PRO A 58 -11.01 -9.47 5.08
C PRO A 58 -9.73 -8.67 5.33
N ASP A 59 -9.50 -8.34 6.59
CA ASP A 59 -8.29 -7.68 7.09
C ASP A 59 -8.07 -6.25 6.58
N THR A 60 -9.10 -5.65 6.02
CA THR A 60 -9.03 -4.25 5.57
C THR A 60 -9.93 -3.37 6.39
N GLN A 61 -9.52 -2.13 6.55
CA GLN A 61 -10.24 -1.11 7.32
C GLN A 61 -10.07 0.25 6.66
N ALA A 62 -10.88 1.20 7.11
CA ALA A 62 -10.70 2.58 6.70
C ALA A 62 -9.35 3.09 7.20
N SER A 63 -8.69 3.90 6.39
CA SER A 63 -7.43 4.51 6.74
C SER A 63 -7.66 5.95 7.23
N ALA A 64 -6.89 6.37 8.21
CA ALA A 64 -6.90 7.75 8.66
C ALA A 64 -6.37 8.73 7.60
N ARG A 65 -5.74 8.21 6.55
CA ARG A 65 -5.18 9.02 5.45
C ARG A 65 -6.25 9.54 4.49
N GLY A 66 -7.45 8.95 4.49
CA GLY A 66 -8.56 9.43 3.68
C GLY A 66 -9.38 8.35 3.00
N GLU A 67 -10.41 8.77 2.27
CA GLU A 67 -11.35 7.86 1.59
C GLU A 67 -10.73 7.07 0.43
N GLU A 68 -9.68 7.58 -0.17
CA GLU A 68 -8.98 6.88 -1.25
C GLU A 68 -8.04 5.80 -0.74
N TRP A 69 -7.86 5.71 0.56
CA TRP A 69 -6.91 4.82 1.21
C TRP A 69 -7.59 3.66 1.92
N VAL A 70 -6.86 2.54 2.02
CA VAL A 70 -7.26 1.42 2.87
C VAL A 70 -6.10 1.05 3.79
N ARG A 71 -6.44 0.49 4.94
CA ARG A 71 -5.48 -0.06 5.88
C ARG A 71 -5.59 -1.58 5.81
N PHE A 72 -4.50 -2.24 5.44
CA PHE A 72 -4.44 -3.69 5.30
C PHE A 72 -3.56 -4.27 6.42
N ALA A 73 -4.18 -5.05 7.30
CA ALA A 73 -3.53 -5.59 8.48
C ALA A 73 -3.88 -7.07 8.69
N PRO A 74 -3.37 -7.97 7.83
CA PRO A 74 -3.64 -9.40 8.02
C PRO A 74 -2.95 -9.92 9.27
N ARG A 75 -3.50 -10.95 9.88
CA ARG A 75 -2.89 -11.59 11.07
C ARG A 75 -1.54 -12.20 10.73
N GLU A 76 -1.43 -12.77 9.55
CA GLU A 76 -0.19 -13.38 9.08
C GLU A 76 0.08 -12.93 7.64
N TRP A 77 1.33 -12.66 7.36
CA TRP A 77 1.76 -12.35 6.00
C TRP A 77 2.07 -13.65 5.25
N ASP A 78 1.04 -14.47 5.08
CA ASP A 78 1.10 -15.72 4.32
C ASP A 78 1.11 -15.42 2.81
N PRO A 79 1.29 -16.43 1.95
CA PRO A 79 1.32 -16.19 0.49
C PRO A 79 0.05 -15.52 -0.04
N HIS A 80 -1.11 -15.84 0.52
CA HIS A 80 -2.37 -15.22 0.10
C HIS A 80 -2.40 -13.71 0.41
N ALA A 81 -2.01 -13.33 1.62
CA ALA A 81 -1.93 -11.93 2.00
C ALA A 81 -0.89 -11.18 1.19
N THR A 82 0.25 -11.82 0.93
CA THR A 82 1.32 -11.24 0.13
C THR A 82 0.89 -11.00 -1.31
N ASP A 83 0.13 -11.92 -1.90
CA ASP A 83 -0.40 -11.75 -3.26
C ASP A 83 -1.40 -10.61 -3.33
N ARG A 84 -2.24 -10.45 -2.30
CA ARG A 84 -3.18 -9.34 -2.21
C ARG A 84 -2.44 -8.01 -2.10
N LEU A 85 -1.40 -7.96 -1.29
CA LEU A 85 -0.57 -6.77 -1.15
C LEU A 85 0.06 -6.38 -2.49
N GLU A 86 0.63 -7.35 -3.20
CA GLU A 86 1.24 -7.11 -4.50
C GLU A 86 0.24 -6.50 -5.48
N ALA A 87 -0.95 -7.08 -5.57
CA ALA A 87 -1.98 -6.59 -6.48
C ALA A 87 -2.38 -5.14 -6.13
N TRP A 88 -2.60 -4.86 -4.86
CA TRP A 88 -2.99 -3.52 -4.42
C TRP A 88 -1.85 -2.51 -4.51
N PHE A 89 -0.63 -2.93 -4.27
CA PHE A 89 0.54 -2.05 -4.43
C PHE A 89 0.63 -1.57 -5.88
N ARG A 90 0.42 -2.48 -6.84
CA ARG A 90 0.46 -2.14 -8.26
C ARG A 90 -0.71 -1.24 -8.67
N VAL A 91 -1.90 -1.46 -8.11
CA VAL A 91 -3.04 -0.57 -8.31
C VAL A 91 -2.72 0.83 -7.78
N ALA A 92 -2.18 0.92 -6.57
CA ALA A 92 -1.81 2.20 -5.96
C ALA A 92 -0.73 2.91 -6.76
N TRP A 93 0.25 2.17 -7.26
CA TRP A 93 1.31 2.72 -8.11
C TRP A 93 0.74 3.36 -9.37
N ARG A 94 -0.20 2.69 -10.03
CA ARG A 94 -0.85 3.22 -11.23
C ARG A 94 -1.72 4.43 -10.93
N ALA A 95 -2.46 4.38 -9.83
CA ALA A 95 -3.31 5.49 -9.41
C ALA A 95 -2.47 6.73 -9.07
N ALA A 96 -1.27 6.54 -8.54
CA ALA A 96 -0.37 7.66 -8.21
C ALA A 96 0.05 8.45 -9.44
N ALA A 97 0.16 7.78 -10.60
CA ALA A 97 0.49 8.47 -11.85
C ALA A 97 -0.62 9.44 -12.25
N ASP A 98 -1.88 9.09 -11.98
CA ASP A 98 -3.03 9.92 -12.34
C ASP A 98 -3.19 11.12 -11.40
N SER A 99 -2.73 11.00 -10.15
CA SER A 99 -2.88 12.06 -9.16
C SER A 99 -1.99 13.27 -9.38
N GLU A 100 -1.07 13.21 -10.33
CA GLU A 100 -0.15 14.30 -10.65
C GLU A 100 -0.65 15.29 -11.70
N ARG A 101 -1.82 15.08 -12.20
CA ARG A 101 -2.39 15.92 -13.26
C ARG A 101 -3.23 17.04 -12.71
#